data_cd67b3b05b7e801b713b48824e18c74c
#
_entry.id   cd67b3b05b7e801b713b48824e18c74c
#
_cell.length_a   1.000
_cell.length_b   1.000
_cell.length_c   1.000
_cell.angle_alpha   90.00
_cell.angle_beta   90.00
_cell.angle_gamma   90.00
#
_symmetry.space_group_name_H-M   'P 1'
#
loop_
_entity.id
_entity.type
_entity.pdbx_description
1 polymer ?
#
loop_
_entity_poly.entity_id
_entity_poly.type
_entity_poly.pdbx_seq_one_letter_code
_entity_poly.pdbx_strand_id
1 'polypeptide(L)'
;MTGLAEINEDKQQYTYADMLQWDQDYRAEIIDGVLYAAEPPAAYHQDISMQLLLQIGNFLKGKTGKVFPGPFGVRLFPKEDLSDNTVLEPDITVVCDLSKLDKRGCNGAPDLIIEILSPSNTQHDLVYKFNKYLKAGVREYWTVDPDSQSVQVHILDLSNMSPRYITSPYGVFDPANPDSVDGPETVPVSVLPGCVIDLKEVFAE
;
A
#
# COMPACT_ATOMS: atom_id res chain seq x y z
N MET A 1 -31.12 0.32 -16.24
CA MET A 1 -30.19 1.28 -16.88
C MET A 1 -29.65 2.18 -15.75
N THR A 2 -28.61 1.74 -15.09
CA THR A 2 -27.88 2.53 -14.10
C THR A 2 -26.87 3.36 -14.88
N GLY A 3 -27.11 4.67 -14.94
CA GLY A 3 -26.20 5.59 -15.60
C GLY A 3 -24.84 5.57 -14.91
N LEU A 4 -23.77 5.49 -15.70
CA LEU A 4 -22.42 5.81 -15.28
C LEU A 4 -22.50 7.17 -14.56
N ALA A 5 -22.06 7.22 -13.30
CA ALA A 5 -21.83 8.49 -12.66
C ALA A 5 -20.76 9.19 -13.51
N GLU A 6 -21.16 10.22 -14.25
CA GLU A 6 -20.23 11.00 -15.06
C GLU A 6 -19.18 11.57 -14.10
N ILE A 7 -17.94 11.13 -14.29
CA ILE A 7 -16.80 11.80 -13.64
C ILE A 7 -16.79 13.18 -14.26
N ASN A 8 -17.05 14.17 -13.44
CA ASN A 8 -17.00 15.55 -13.88
C ASN A 8 -15.52 15.92 -14.02
N GLU A 9 -14.95 15.69 -15.22
CA GLU A 9 -13.55 16.03 -15.54
C GLU A 9 -13.22 17.52 -15.31
N ASP A 10 -14.24 18.37 -15.23
CA ASP A 10 -14.09 19.79 -14.90
C ASP A 10 -13.97 20.06 -13.38
N LYS A 11 -14.12 19.03 -12.53
CA LYS A 11 -14.00 19.21 -11.09
C LYS A 11 -12.52 19.33 -10.70
N GLN A 12 -12.14 20.48 -10.14
CA GLN A 12 -10.76 20.76 -9.76
C GLN A 12 -10.27 19.98 -8.55
N GLN A 13 -11.14 19.48 -7.68
CA GLN A 13 -10.76 18.70 -6.49
C GLN A 13 -11.83 17.68 -6.13
N TYR A 14 -11.38 16.43 -5.92
CA TYR A 14 -12.20 15.31 -5.49
C TYR A 14 -12.05 15.04 -4.00
N THR A 15 -13.11 14.50 -3.40
CA THR A 15 -13.15 14.11 -1.99
C THR A 15 -13.69 12.69 -1.84
N TYR A 16 -13.60 12.14 -0.65
CA TYR A 16 -14.20 10.84 -0.35
C TYR A 16 -15.72 10.84 -0.56
N ALA A 17 -16.41 11.97 -0.28
CA ALA A 17 -17.84 12.10 -0.56
C ALA A 17 -18.16 11.93 -2.05
N ASP A 18 -17.28 12.36 -2.95
CA ASP A 18 -17.42 12.13 -4.40
C ASP A 18 -17.21 10.67 -4.76
N MET A 19 -16.14 10.04 -4.21
CA MET A 19 -15.84 8.63 -4.43
C MET A 19 -17.02 7.72 -4.08
N LEU A 20 -17.82 8.07 -3.08
CA LEU A 20 -19.00 7.33 -2.68
C LEU A 20 -20.16 7.37 -3.70
N GLN A 21 -20.09 8.25 -4.67
CA GLN A 21 -21.08 8.39 -5.74
C GLN A 21 -20.66 7.69 -7.04
N TRP A 22 -19.40 7.21 -7.12
CA TRP A 22 -18.90 6.55 -8.30
C TRP A 22 -19.53 5.18 -8.50
N ASP A 23 -19.52 4.71 -9.74
CA ASP A 23 -19.92 3.35 -10.06
C ASP A 23 -18.98 2.36 -9.36
N GLN A 24 -19.51 1.21 -8.92
CA GLN A 24 -18.75 0.20 -8.20
C GLN A 24 -17.59 -0.39 -9.01
N ASP A 25 -17.66 -0.33 -10.34
CA ASP A 25 -16.63 -0.80 -11.26
C ASP A 25 -15.54 0.25 -11.54
N TYR A 26 -15.75 1.51 -11.09
CA TYR A 26 -14.77 2.56 -11.27
C TYR A 26 -13.76 2.57 -10.13
N ARG A 27 -12.48 2.41 -10.49
CA ARG A 27 -11.38 2.37 -9.54
C ARG A 27 -10.45 3.54 -9.75
N ALA A 28 -10.25 4.33 -8.73
CA ALA A 28 -9.30 5.42 -8.70
C ALA A 28 -8.90 5.76 -7.26
N GLU A 29 -7.69 6.26 -7.11
CA GLU A 29 -7.20 6.86 -5.89
C GLU A 29 -7.40 8.38 -5.93
N ILE A 30 -7.51 9.00 -4.77
CA ILE A 30 -7.52 10.46 -4.62
C ILE A 30 -6.30 10.86 -3.80
N ILE A 31 -5.43 11.71 -4.34
CA ILE A 31 -4.29 12.27 -3.63
C ILE A 31 -4.35 13.79 -3.70
N ASP A 32 -4.52 14.47 -2.56
CA ASP A 32 -4.70 15.93 -2.46
C ASP A 32 -5.82 16.47 -3.38
N GLY A 33 -6.87 15.68 -3.56
CA GLY A 33 -8.00 16.03 -4.41
C GLY A 33 -7.80 15.74 -5.89
N VAL A 34 -6.63 15.27 -6.30
CA VAL A 34 -6.35 14.84 -7.68
C VAL A 34 -6.69 13.38 -7.84
N LEU A 35 -7.33 13.04 -8.96
CA LEU A 35 -7.77 11.70 -9.29
C LEU A 35 -6.67 10.94 -10.06
N TYR A 36 -6.38 9.72 -9.62
CA TYR A 36 -5.46 8.80 -10.27
C TYR A 36 -6.20 7.50 -10.60
N ALA A 37 -6.41 7.24 -11.88
CA ALA A 37 -7.06 6.01 -12.32
C ALA A 37 -6.19 4.79 -11.99
N ALA A 38 -6.81 3.74 -11.44
CA ALA A 38 -6.11 2.48 -11.19
C ALA A 38 -6.07 1.62 -12.46
N GLU A 39 -4.88 1.19 -12.86
CA GLU A 39 -4.70 0.24 -13.96
C GLU A 39 -4.79 -1.22 -13.46
N PRO A 40 -5.26 -2.16 -14.30
CA PRO A 40 -5.23 -3.58 -13.96
C PRO A 40 -3.79 -4.05 -13.76
N PRO A 41 -3.48 -4.74 -12.64
CA PRO A 41 -2.13 -5.23 -12.38
C PRO A 41 -1.73 -6.38 -13.31
N ALA A 42 -0.43 -6.50 -13.60
CA ALA A 42 0.14 -7.62 -14.35
C ALA A 42 0.10 -8.93 -13.53
N ALA A 43 0.17 -10.10 -14.21
CA ALA A 43 0.13 -11.40 -13.55
C ALA A 43 1.23 -11.55 -12.49
N TYR A 44 2.47 -11.20 -12.81
CA TYR A 44 3.59 -11.29 -11.87
C TYR A 44 3.41 -10.39 -10.62
N HIS A 45 2.84 -9.21 -10.79
CA HIS A 45 2.45 -8.35 -9.65
C HIS A 45 1.44 -9.06 -8.73
N GLN A 46 0.47 -9.78 -9.31
CA GLN A 46 -0.52 -10.53 -8.54
C GLN A 46 0.09 -11.73 -7.81
N ASP A 47 1.07 -12.42 -8.41
CA ASP A 47 1.77 -13.53 -7.77
C ASP A 47 2.56 -13.06 -6.56
N ILE A 48 3.33 -11.97 -6.68
CA ILE A 48 4.03 -11.34 -5.55
C ILE A 48 3.05 -10.93 -4.45
N SER A 49 1.95 -10.27 -4.82
CA SER A 49 0.91 -9.89 -3.86
C SER A 49 0.34 -11.10 -3.12
N MET A 50 0.07 -12.19 -3.84
CA MET A 50 -0.46 -13.42 -3.26
C MET A 50 0.53 -14.05 -2.28
N GLN A 51 1.81 -14.14 -2.62
CA GLN A 51 2.84 -14.73 -1.74
C GLN A 51 3.01 -13.92 -0.46
N LEU A 52 3.06 -12.60 -0.55
CA LEU A 52 3.10 -11.70 0.61
C LEU A 52 1.86 -11.87 1.50
N LEU A 53 0.68 -11.90 0.90
CA LEU A 53 -0.60 -12.10 1.61
C LEU A 53 -0.66 -13.46 2.32
N LEU A 54 -0.17 -14.54 1.68
CA LEU A 54 -0.14 -15.87 2.27
C LEU A 54 0.78 -15.92 3.49
N GLN A 55 1.98 -15.37 3.42
CA GLN A 55 2.93 -15.37 4.53
C GLN A 55 2.41 -14.51 5.69
N ILE A 56 1.97 -13.28 5.45
CA ILE A 56 1.42 -12.39 6.48
C ILE A 56 0.11 -12.97 7.04
N GLY A 57 -0.78 -13.43 6.18
CA GLY A 57 -2.07 -13.99 6.57
C GLY A 57 -1.93 -15.26 7.43
N ASN A 58 -0.99 -16.16 7.07
CA ASN A 58 -0.69 -17.36 7.87
C ASN A 58 -0.15 -16.98 9.25
N PHE A 59 0.74 -15.97 9.33
CA PHE A 59 1.22 -15.47 10.61
C PHE A 59 0.12 -14.88 11.48
N LEU A 60 -0.85 -14.19 10.87
CA LEU A 60 -1.96 -13.54 11.59
C LEU A 60 -3.07 -14.49 12.03
N LYS A 61 -3.07 -15.76 11.60
CA LYS A 61 -4.07 -16.74 12.07
C LYS A 61 -4.10 -16.84 13.58
N GLY A 62 -5.29 -16.62 14.17
CA GLY A 62 -5.50 -16.63 15.62
C GLY A 62 -4.97 -15.38 16.35
N LYS A 63 -4.56 -14.35 15.65
CA LYS A 63 -4.12 -13.04 16.20
C LYS A 63 -5.15 -11.95 15.88
N THR A 64 -5.01 -10.79 16.54
CA THR A 64 -5.96 -9.68 16.41
C THR A 64 -5.81 -8.87 15.13
N GLY A 65 -4.59 -8.76 14.57
CA GLY A 65 -4.33 -8.03 13.32
C GLY A 65 -5.00 -8.67 12.10
N LYS A 66 -5.27 -7.86 11.09
CA LYS A 66 -5.82 -8.30 9.81
C LYS A 66 -4.98 -7.78 8.66
N VAL A 67 -4.89 -8.57 7.59
CA VAL A 67 -4.29 -8.19 6.32
C VAL A 67 -5.37 -8.16 5.24
N PHE A 68 -5.32 -7.15 4.38
CA PHE A 68 -6.26 -6.93 3.29
C PHE A 68 -5.50 -6.73 1.98
N PRO A 69 -5.89 -7.44 0.90
CA PRO A 69 -5.41 -7.14 -0.44
C PRO A 69 -6.09 -5.89 -1.02
N GLY A 70 -5.47 -5.23 -1.98
CA GLY A 70 -6.16 -4.29 -2.86
C GLY A 70 -7.25 -4.97 -3.71
N PRO A 71 -8.34 -4.26 -4.07
CA PRO A 71 -8.68 -2.92 -3.63
C PRO A 71 -9.20 -2.86 -2.19
N PHE A 72 -8.56 -2.06 -1.37
CA PHE A 72 -8.98 -1.81 0.00
C PHE A 72 -8.78 -0.33 0.33
N GLY A 73 -9.87 0.41 0.50
CA GLY A 73 -9.83 1.85 0.68
C GLY A 73 -9.18 2.27 2.01
N VAL A 74 -8.17 3.14 1.94
CA VAL A 74 -7.49 3.73 3.09
C VAL A 74 -7.66 5.25 3.07
N ARG A 75 -8.44 5.77 4.00
CA ARG A 75 -8.64 7.20 4.23
C ARG A 75 -7.56 7.69 5.20
N LEU A 76 -6.43 8.15 4.70
CA LEU A 76 -5.27 8.50 5.54
C LEU A 76 -5.57 9.63 6.54
N PHE A 77 -6.40 10.60 6.15
CA PHE A 77 -6.76 11.78 6.95
C PHE A 77 -8.28 11.91 7.04
N PRO A 78 -8.99 10.95 7.68
CA PRO A 78 -10.44 10.89 7.68
C PRO A 78 -11.06 12.11 8.36
N LYS A 79 -12.13 12.65 7.76
CA LYS A 79 -12.94 13.73 8.30
C LYS A 79 -14.39 13.27 8.46
N GLU A 80 -15.08 13.81 9.47
CA GLU A 80 -16.47 13.45 9.76
C GLU A 80 -17.42 13.85 8.62
N ASP A 81 -17.15 14.98 7.95
CA ASP A 81 -17.92 15.50 6.83
C ASP A 81 -17.59 14.85 5.47
N LEU A 82 -16.71 13.83 5.45
CA LEU A 82 -16.25 13.11 4.25
C LEU A 82 -15.54 14.00 3.21
N SER A 83 -15.08 15.18 3.63
CA SER A 83 -14.31 16.10 2.78
C SER A 83 -12.82 15.79 2.71
N ASP A 84 -12.40 14.62 3.19
CA ASP A 84 -11.04 14.15 3.05
C ASP A 84 -10.70 13.92 1.56
N ASN A 85 -9.55 14.42 1.18
CA ASN A 85 -9.09 14.50 -0.21
C ASN A 85 -7.88 13.61 -0.50
N THR A 86 -7.64 12.61 0.37
CA THR A 86 -6.59 11.60 0.17
C THR A 86 -7.14 10.25 0.60
N VAL A 87 -7.46 9.42 -0.39
CA VAL A 87 -7.98 8.06 -0.25
C VAL A 87 -7.21 7.19 -1.22
N LEU A 88 -6.52 6.19 -0.69
CA LEU A 88 -5.63 5.30 -1.43
C LEU A 88 -6.13 3.86 -1.39
N GLU A 89 -5.73 3.05 -2.36
CA GLU A 89 -5.98 1.61 -2.43
C GLU A 89 -4.65 0.84 -2.53
N PRO A 90 -3.86 0.75 -1.45
CA PRO A 90 -2.59 0.05 -1.48
C PRO A 90 -2.75 -1.43 -1.87
N ASP A 91 -1.72 -2.03 -2.45
CA ASP A 91 -1.74 -3.44 -2.84
C ASP A 91 -1.96 -4.35 -1.63
N ILE A 92 -1.30 -4.06 -0.49
CA ILE A 92 -1.52 -4.79 0.76
C ILE A 92 -1.57 -3.81 1.94
N THR A 93 -2.54 -4.01 2.81
CA THR A 93 -2.75 -3.21 4.03
C THR A 93 -2.84 -4.11 5.25
N VAL A 94 -2.06 -3.84 6.30
CA VAL A 94 -2.19 -4.52 7.61
C VAL A 94 -2.71 -3.54 8.64
N VAL A 95 -3.77 -3.96 9.36
CA VAL A 95 -4.41 -3.18 10.43
C VAL A 95 -4.40 -3.99 11.72
N CYS A 96 -3.67 -3.51 12.73
CA CYS A 96 -3.61 -4.12 14.06
C CYS A 96 -4.68 -3.55 14.99
N ASP A 97 -4.99 -2.25 14.87
CA ASP A 97 -6.08 -1.60 15.59
C ASP A 97 -7.38 -1.69 14.78
N LEU A 98 -8.19 -2.71 15.08
CA LEU A 98 -9.44 -2.97 14.34
C LEU A 98 -10.51 -1.88 14.54
N SER A 99 -10.35 -0.94 15.47
CA SER A 99 -11.26 0.20 15.61
C SER A 99 -11.19 1.18 14.44
N LYS A 100 -10.11 1.11 13.67
CA LYS A 100 -9.94 1.88 12.41
C LYS A 100 -10.73 1.30 11.23
N LEU A 101 -11.26 0.08 11.36
CA LEU A 101 -12.00 -0.57 10.27
C LEU A 101 -13.47 -0.19 10.30
N ASP A 102 -14.00 0.14 9.13
CA ASP A 102 -15.43 0.24 8.89
C ASP A 102 -15.87 -0.71 7.75
N LYS A 103 -17.10 -0.53 7.24
CA LYS A 103 -17.64 -1.36 6.15
C LYS A 103 -16.96 -1.13 4.80
N ARG A 104 -16.16 -0.07 4.64
CA ARG A 104 -15.60 0.40 3.37
C ARG A 104 -14.07 0.38 3.34
N GLY A 105 -13.41 0.23 4.50
CA GLY A 105 -11.96 0.21 4.54
C GLY A 105 -11.38 0.63 5.88
N CYS A 106 -10.23 1.31 5.83
CA CYS A 106 -9.49 1.78 6.99
C CYS A 106 -9.62 3.31 7.14
N ASN A 107 -9.99 3.74 8.33
CA ASN A 107 -10.06 5.15 8.71
C ASN A 107 -8.82 5.55 9.52
N GLY A 108 -7.93 6.29 8.90
CA GLY A 108 -6.61 6.67 9.44
C GLY A 108 -5.49 5.77 8.94
N ALA A 109 -4.26 6.05 9.40
CA ALA A 109 -3.08 5.30 9.01
C ALA A 109 -3.15 3.84 9.47
N PRO A 110 -3.03 2.84 8.58
CA PRO A 110 -2.82 1.45 8.95
C PRO A 110 -1.44 1.23 9.56
N ASP A 111 -1.15 0.02 10.05
CA ASP A 111 0.14 -0.28 10.66
C ASP A 111 1.22 -0.58 9.62
N LEU A 112 0.89 -1.32 8.55
CA LEU A 112 1.76 -1.59 7.41
C LEU A 112 1.02 -1.35 6.11
N ILE A 113 1.71 -0.74 5.16
CA ILE A 113 1.32 -0.65 3.75
C ILE A 113 2.43 -1.27 2.89
N ILE A 114 2.06 -2.04 1.88
CA ILE A 114 2.96 -2.54 0.86
C ILE A 114 2.45 -2.10 -0.50
N GLU A 115 3.32 -1.48 -1.30
CA GLU A 115 3.10 -1.13 -2.70
C GLU A 115 4.07 -1.94 -3.56
N ILE A 116 3.53 -2.66 -4.53
CA ILE A 116 4.31 -3.43 -5.50
C ILE A 116 4.45 -2.58 -6.76
N LEU A 117 5.68 -2.31 -7.16
CA LEU A 117 5.95 -1.42 -8.28
C LEU A 117 5.50 -2.04 -9.60
N SER A 118 5.01 -1.20 -10.48
CA SER A 118 4.68 -1.54 -11.86
C SER A 118 5.32 -0.52 -12.81
N PRO A 119 5.51 -0.85 -14.10
CA PRO A 119 6.07 0.09 -15.06
C PRO A 119 5.26 1.39 -15.23
N SER A 120 3.98 1.38 -14.85
CA SER A 120 3.10 2.56 -14.85
C SER A 120 3.32 3.47 -13.64
N ASN A 121 3.94 2.99 -12.55
CA ASN A 121 4.26 3.83 -11.41
C ASN A 121 5.36 4.83 -11.80
N THR A 122 5.04 6.11 -11.76
CA THR A 122 6.06 7.13 -11.96
C THR A 122 6.83 7.36 -10.64
N GLN A 123 8.10 7.81 -10.75
CA GLN A 123 8.85 8.23 -9.55
C GLN A 123 8.09 9.29 -8.75
N HIS A 124 7.32 10.11 -9.44
CA HIS A 124 6.50 11.14 -8.84
C HIS A 124 5.41 10.54 -7.94
N ASP A 125 4.70 9.51 -8.41
CA ASP A 125 3.64 8.85 -7.63
C ASP A 125 4.20 8.20 -6.38
N LEU A 126 5.35 7.52 -6.50
CA LEU A 126 6.05 6.91 -5.37
C LEU A 126 6.44 7.96 -4.31
N VAL A 127 6.98 9.10 -4.72
CA VAL A 127 7.33 10.19 -3.79
C VAL A 127 6.10 10.78 -3.13
N TYR A 128 4.98 10.94 -3.85
CA TYR A 128 3.74 11.44 -3.26
C TYR A 128 3.18 10.47 -2.23
N LYS A 129 3.03 9.18 -2.57
CA LYS A 129 2.53 8.15 -1.65
C LYS A 129 3.44 8.05 -0.41
N PHE A 130 4.75 8.00 -0.59
CA PHE A 130 5.73 7.99 0.51
C PHE A 130 5.50 9.13 1.50
N ASN A 131 5.38 10.36 0.99
CA ASN A 131 5.15 11.53 1.84
C ASN A 131 3.78 11.50 2.52
N LYS A 132 2.74 10.96 1.87
CA LYS A 132 1.42 10.83 2.46
C LYS A 132 1.42 9.80 3.59
N TYR A 133 2.04 8.64 3.38
CA TYR A 133 2.16 7.61 4.41
C TYR A 133 2.97 8.10 5.62
N LEU A 134 4.09 8.79 5.37
CA LEU A 134 4.89 9.42 6.42
C LEU A 134 4.07 10.43 7.24
N LYS A 135 3.38 11.36 6.56
CA LYS A 135 2.58 12.40 7.19
C LYS A 135 1.39 11.84 7.97
N ALA A 136 0.78 10.76 7.48
CA ALA A 136 -0.33 10.08 8.16
C ALA A 136 0.13 9.28 9.38
N GLY A 137 1.42 8.93 9.47
CA GLY A 137 1.98 8.14 10.56
C GLY A 137 1.85 6.63 10.33
N VAL A 138 1.87 6.17 9.08
CA VAL A 138 2.01 4.75 8.77
C VAL A 138 3.32 4.26 9.36
N ARG A 139 3.24 3.23 10.24
CA ARG A 139 4.39 2.80 11.04
C ARG A 139 5.46 2.08 10.23
N GLU A 140 5.00 1.34 9.23
CA GLU A 140 5.86 0.56 8.34
C GLU A 140 5.31 0.65 6.90
N TYR A 141 6.17 0.96 5.94
CA TYR A 141 5.82 1.06 4.54
C TYR A 141 6.87 0.32 3.70
N TRP A 142 6.41 -0.50 2.76
CA TRP A 142 7.28 -1.24 1.85
C TRP A 142 7.03 -0.85 0.41
N THR A 143 8.11 -0.71 -0.35
CA THR A 143 8.07 -0.75 -1.81
C THR A 143 8.74 -2.03 -2.27
N VAL A 144 8.01 -2.82 -3.03
CA VAL A 144 8.46 -4.09 -3.60
C VAL A 144 8.72 -3.88 -5.08
N ASP A 145 9.94 -4.12 -5.51
CA ASP A 145 10.34 -4.00 -6.91
C ASP A 145 10.48 -5.39 -7.54
N PRO A 146 9.55 -5.75 -8.45
CA PRO A 146 9.58 -7.04 -9.13
C PRO A 146 10.81 -7.23 -10.03
N ASP A 147 11.25 -6.16 -10.70
CA ASP A 147 12.33 -6.24 -11.69
C ASP A 147 13.69 -6.50 -11.02
N SER A 148 13.97 -5.81 -9.91
CA SER A 148 15.18 -6.00 -9.13
C SER A 148 15.07 -7.07 -8.05
N GLN A 149 13.90 -7.73 -7.91
CA GLN A 149 13.59 -8.70 -6.85
C GLN A 149 13.97 -8.19 -5.46
N SER A 150 13.59 -6.95 -5.17
CA SER A 150 13.97 -6.27 -3.95
C SER A 150 12.80 -5.63 -3.21
N VAL A 151 13.03 -5.37 -1.91
CA VAL A 151 12.10 -4.69 -1.03
C VAL A 151 12.83 -3.57 -0.30
N GLN A 152 12.27 -2.37 -0.35
CA GLN A 152 12.69 -1.26 0.50
C GLN A 152 11.71 -1.18 1.68
N VAL A 153 12.21 -1.39 2.89
CA VAL A 153 11.42 -1.29 4.13
C VAL A 153 11.66 0.06 4.77
N HIS A 154 10.60 0.82 4.95
CA HIS A 154 10.62 2.16 5.55
C HIS A 154 9.93 2.11 6.93
N ILE A 155 10.70 2.27 8.00
CA ILE A 155 10.19 2.27 9.39
C ILE A 155 10.09 3.70 9.89
N LEU A 156 8.92 4.06 10.44
CA LEU A 156 8.66 5.38 11.00
C LEU A 156 9.51 5.61 12.26
N ASP A 157 10.41 6.59 12.20
CA ASP A 157 11.22 7.06 13.32
C ASP A 157 10.64 8.35 13.89
N LEU A 158 10.18 8.29 15.13
CA LEU A 158 9.65 9.42 15.91
C LEU A 158 10.65 9.93 16.97
N SER A 159 11.88 9.46 16.96
CA SER A 159 12.89 9.85 17.96
C SER A 159 13.36 11.29 17.82
N ASN A 160 13.10 11.93 16.68
CA ASN A 160 13.45 13.30 16.39
C ASN A 160 12.20 14.22 16.37
N MET A 161 12.41 15.53 16.41
CA MET A 161 11.33 16.52 16.32
C MET A 161 10.53 16.45 15.02
N SER A 162 11.12 15.93 13.96
CA SER A 162 10.46 15.71 12.67
C SER A 162 10.40 14.22 12.38
N PRO A 163 9.19 13.64 12.21
CA PRO A 163 9.01 12.27 11.78
C PRO A 163 9.70 11.99 10.45
N ARG A 164 10.34 10.82 10.33
CA ARG A 164 10.99 10.37 9.09
C ARG A 164 10.91 8.85 8.97
N TYR A 165 11.10 8.34 7.77
CA TYR A 165 11.35 6.92 7.57
C TYR A 165 12.85 6.62 7.61
N ILE A 166 13.20 5.52 8.30
CA ILE A 166 14.51 4.87 8.18
C ILE A 166 14.32 3.73 7.21
N THR A 167 15.11 3.73 6.13
CA THR A 167 14.97 2.77 5.03
C THR A 167 16.06 1.71 5.10
N SER A 168 15.67 0.45 4.91
CA SER A 168 16.56 -0.71 4.82
C SER A 168 16.23 -1.51 3.56
N PRO A 169 17.23 -1.83 2.71
CA PRO A 169 17.04 -2.66 1.54
C PRO A 169 17.12 -4.15 1.89
N TYR A 170 16.34 -4.95 1.18
CA TYR A 170 16.34 -6.42 1.18
C TYR A 170 16.25 -6.90 -0.26
N GLY A 171 16.74 -8.10 -0.59
CA GLY A 171 16.64 -8.58 -1.96
C GLY A 171 17.12 -10.01 -2.12
N VAL A 172 16.81 -10.60 -3.26
CA VAL A 172 17.25 -11.93 -3.68
C VAL A 172 18.22 -11.75 -4.83
N PHE A 173 19.48 -12.15 -4.61
CA PHE A 173 20.47 -12.11 -5.69
C PHE A 173 20.20 -13.21 -6.70
N ASP A 174 19.99 -12.83 -7.96
CA ASP A 174 19.91 -13.74 -9.10
C ASP A 174 21.04 -13.41 -10.08
N PRO A 175 22.01 -14.33 -10.27
CA PRO A 175 23.13 -14.12 -11.19
C PRO A 175 22.69 -14.02 -12.68
N ALA A 176 21.49 -14.43 -13.01
CA ALA A 176 20.90 -14.29 -14.34
C ALA A 176 20.20 -12.92 -14.55
N ASN A 177 19.89 -12.22 -13.46
CA ASN A 177 19.26 -10.90 -13.50
C ASN A 177 20.27 -9.81 -13.06
N PRO A 178 20.82 -8.99 -13.99
CA PRO A 178 21.81 -7.96 -13.66
C PRO A 178 21.26 -6.85 -12.75
N ASP A 179 19.93 -6.70 -12.68
CA ASP A 179 19.26 -5.68 -11.86
C ASP A 179 18.91 -6.19 -10.45
N SER A 180 19.13 -7.50 -10.17
CA SER A 180 18.86 -8.07 -8.84
C SER A 180 19.75 -7.46 -7.74
N VAL A 181 19.17 -7.31 -6.56
CA VAL A 181 19.83 -6.70 -5.40
C VAL A 181 20.34 -7.78 -4.45
N ASP A 182 21.65 -7.79 -4.19
CA ASP A 182 22.22 -8.64 -3.15
C ASP A 182 21.94 -8.04 -1.76
N GLY A 183 21.17 -8.76 -0.95
CA GLY A 183 20.75 -8.31 0.37
C GLY A 183 20.20 -9.44 1.24
N PRO A 184 19.73 -9.13 2.47
CA PRO A 184 19.06 -10.11 3.29
C PRO A 184 17.79 -10.63 2.57
N GLU A 185 17.69 -11.94 2.43
CA GLU A 185 16.57 -12.62 1.74
C GLU A 185 15.32 -12.76 2.61
N THR A 186 15.40 -12.40 3.89
CA THR A 186 14.30 -12.46 4.83
C THR A 186 14.02 -11.08 5.43
N VAL A 187 12.75 -10.68 5.42
CA VAL A 187 12.30 -9.35 5.88
C VAL A 187 11.50 -9.49 7.17
N PRO A 188 11.99 -8.98 8.32
CA PRO A 188 11.19 -8.90 9.53
C PRO A 188 10.09 -7.84 9.39
N VAL A 189 8.85 -8.20 9.71
CA VAL A 189 7.73 -7.25 9.75
C VAL A 189 7.70 -6.59 11.12
N SER A 190 8.19 -5.34 11.22
CA SER A 190 8.40 -4.66 12.51
C SER A 190 7.11 -4.44 13.30
N VAL A 191 6.00 -4.15 12.61
CA VAL A 191 4.67 -3.98 13.24
C VAL A 191 4.02 -5.30 13.67
N LEU A 192 4.57 -6.45 13.23
CA LEU A 192 4.10 -7.80 13.57
C LEU A 192 5.25 -8.61 14.20
N PRO A 193 5.60 -8.40 15.48
CA PRO A 193 6.75 -9.05 16.11
C PRO A 193 6.77 -10.57 15.92
N GLY A 194 7.86 -11.08 15.35
CA GLY A 194 8.04 -12.50 15.03
C GLY A 194 7.51 -12.92 13.64
N CYS A 195 6.90 -12.01 12.88
CA CYS A 195 6.60 -12.23 11.47
C CYS A 195 7.87 -11.98 10.65
N VAL A 196 8.23 -12.93 9.79
CA VAL A 196 9.37 -12.82 8.88
C VAL A 196 8.90 -13.30 7.51
N ILE A 197 9.18 -12.53 6.47
CA ILE A 197 8.84 -12.83 5.09
C ILE A 197 10.07 -13.40 4.39
N ASP A 198 9.90 -14.52 3.70
CA ASP A 198 10.92 -15.14 2.84
C ASP A 198 10.77 -14.59 1.41
N LEU A 199 11.74 -13.81 0.96
CA LEU A 199 11.72 -13.19 -0.36
C LEU A 199 11.94 -14.20 -1.49
N LYS A 200 12.59 -15.34 -1.24
CA LYS A 200 12.70 -16.40 -2.25
C LYS A 200 11.35 -16.98 -2.61
N GLU A 201 10.46 -17.11 -1.61
CA GLU A 201 9.08 -17.54 -1.89
C GLU A 201 8.26 -16.43 -2.57
N VAL A 202 8.54 -15.15 -2.25
CA VAL A 202 7.84 -14.00 -2.84
C VAL A 202 8.15 -13.83 -4.32
N PHE A 203 9.42 -14.03 -4.72
CA PHE A 203 9.90 -13.85 -6.09
C PHE A 203 10.11 -15.18 -6.84
N ALA A 204 9.64 -16.31 -6.31
CA ALA A 204 9.67 -17.60 -7.01
C ALA A 204 8.80 -17.54 -8.28
N GLU A 205 9.37 -17.99 -9.43
CA GLU A 205 8.63 -18.19 -10.69
C GLU A 205 7.82 -19.50 -10.70
#